data_a9642762526724969471aea74ab2f1ae
#
_entry.id   a9642762526724969471aea74ab2f1ae
#
_cell.length_a   1.000
_cell.length_b   1.000
_cell.length_c   1.000
_cell.angle_alpha   90.00
_cell.angle_beta   90.00
_cell.angle_gamma   90.00
#
_symmetry.space_group_name_H-M   'P 1'
#
loop_
_entity.id
_entity.type
_entity.pdbx_description
1 polymer ?
#
loop_
_entity_poly.entity_id
_entity_poly.type
_entity_poly.pdbx_seq_one_letter_code
_entity_poly.pdbx_strand_id
1 'polypeptide(L)'
;MPVSLDAFFSSLLNRGQSYHMWFVYTMMGIYLAAPFLKRITDACTGRQLSLLLLLIIFPTSIRPLLNTVLPVYIYLFDPILEGYLGFFLMGYLLGHYSPGRRMRAVIYCGGVIGYLWGVLGNLWTSSPKQVPLPFNGGYSLNHYLCAAALFL
;
A
#
# COMPACT_ATOMS: atom_id res chain seq x y z
N MET A 1 18.92 32.92 14.43
CA MET A 1 17.94 32.63 15.50
C MET A 1 18.30 31.25 16.06
N PRO A 2 18.57 31.10 17.38
CA PRO A 2 18.81 29.77 17.94
C PRO A 2 17.49 28.95 17.83
N VAL A 3 17.56 27.84 17.14
CA VAL A 3 16.46 26.89 17.13
C VAL A 3 16.37 26.30 18.51
N SER A 4 15.30 26.59 19.25
CA SER A 4 15.11 26.01 20.58
C SER A 4 14.87 24.50 20.42
N LEU A 5 15.41 23.68 21.31
CA LEU A 5 15.23 22.24 21.33
C LEU A 5 13.74 21.86 21.29
N ASP A 6 12.90 22.64 21.99
CA ASP A 6 11.43 22.44 21.99
C ASP A 6 10.80 22.66 20.61
N ALA A 7 11.26 23.67 19.87
CA ALA A 7 10.80 23.89 18.49
C ALA A 7 11.25 22.76 17.55
N PHE A 8 12.44 22.21 17.78
CA PHE A 8 12.94 21.05 17.03
C PHE A 8 12.11 19.80 17.32
N PHE A 9 11.87 19.46 18.59
CA PHE A 9 11.07 18.32 18.96
C PHE A 9 9.60 18.47 18.53
N SER A 10 9.02 19.67 18.67
CA SER A 10 7.65 19.91 18.20
C SER A 10 7.52 19.81 16.68
N SER A 11 8.51 20.23 15.92
CA SER A 11 8.54 20.07 14.46
C SER A 11 8.73 18.61 14.04
N LEU A 12 9.51 17.84 14.81
CA LEU A 12 9.68 16.40 14.61
C LEU A 12 8.40 15.62 14.87
N LEU A 13 7.63 16.01 15.90
CA LEU A 13 6.39 15.35 16.28
C LEU A 13 5.17 15.80 15.45
N ASN A 14 5.20 17.01 14.89
CA ASN A 14 4.14 17.52 14.04
C ASN A 14 4.32 17.06 12.59
N ARG A 15 3.47 16.13 12.15
CA ARG A 15 3.39 15.60 10.77
C ARG A 15 3.29 16.69 9.67
N GLY A 16 3.11 17.97 10.02
CA GLY A 16 2.74 19.03 9.09
C GLY A 16 3.87 19.75 8.39
N GLN A 17 5.12 19.60 8.78
CA GLN A 17 6.17 20.51 8.30
C GLN A 17 7.15 19.95 7.24
N SER A 18 7.16 18.65 6.99
CA SER A 18 8.07 18.09 5.99
C SER A 18 7.40 16.96 5.22
N TYR A 19 7.01 17.23 3.99
CA TYR A 19 6.34 16.30 3.10
C TYR A 19 7.05 14.94 2.96
N HIS A 20 8.37 14.90 3.18
CA HIS A 20 9.17 13.69 3.08
C HIS A 20 9.33 12.91 4.39
N MET A 21 9.05 13.51 5.54
CA MET A 21 9.28 12.88 6.85
C MET A 21 8.28 11.75 7.18
N TRP A 22 7.11 11.75 6.56
CA TRP A 22 6.12 10.70 6.75
C TRP A 22 6.67 9.29 6.47
N PHE A 23 7.56 9.16 5.47
CA PHE A 23 8.18 7.89 5.10
C PHE A 23 9.08 7.37 6.22
N VAL A 24 9.87 8.25 6.87
CA VAL A 24 10.74 7.89 7.98
C VAL A 24 9.91 7.35 9.16
N TYR A 25 8.81 8.03 9.52
CA TYR A 25 7.93 7.58 10.61
C TYR A 25 7.27 6.24 10.28
N THR A 26 6.83 6.06 9.06
CA THR A 26 6.26 4.79 8.61
C THR A 26 7.28 3.65 8.69
N MET A 27 8.51 3.88 8.23
CA MET A 27 9.60 2.90 8.32
C MET A 27 9.95 2.57 9.77
N MET A 28 10.07 3.57 10.65
CA MET A 28 10.29 3.33 12.07
C MET A 28 9.19 2.47 12.68
N GLY A 29 7.92 2.75 12.37
CA GLY A 29 6.79 1.95 12.82
C GLY A 29 6.86 0.49 12.36
N ILE A 30 7.21 0.27 11.09
CA ILE A 30 7.38 -1.08 10.52
C ILE A 30 8.55 -1.81 11.19
N TYR A 31 9.70 -1.16 11.41
CA TYR A 31 10.83 -1.76 12.09
C TYR A 31 10.54 -2.12 13.54
N LEU A 32 9.82 -1.27 14.26
CA LEU A 32 9.35 -1.59 15.64
C LEU A 32 8.37 -2.77 15.65
N ALA A 33 7.52 -2.88 14.63
CA ALA A 33 6.57 -3.98 14.47
C ALA A 33 7.24 -5.28 13.94
N ALA A 34 8.42 -5.19 13.32
CA ALA A 34 9.08 -6.31 12.64
C ALA A 34 9.21 -7.60 13.49
N PRO A 35 9.61 -7.56 14.79
CA PRO A 35 9.72 -8.77 15.60
C PRO A 35 8.35 -9.45 15.83
N PHE A 36 7.28 -8.67 15.91
CA PHE A 36 5.91 -9.20 16.04
C PHE A 36 5.42 -9.76 14.70
N LEU A 37 5.68 -9.04 13.61
CA LEU A 37 5.34 -9.47 12.26
C LEU A 37 6.06 -10.78 11.92
N LYS A 38 7.32 -10.92 12.30
CA LYS A 38 8.07 -12.17 12.12
C LYS A 38 7.40 -13.34 12.85
N ARG A 39 6.99 -13.16 14.08
CA ARG A 39 6.27 -14.22 14.82
C ARG A 39 4.96 -14.62 14.14
N ILE A 40 4.21 -13.64 13.61
CA ILE A 40 2.97 -13.90 12.88
C ILE A 40 3.28 -14.69 11.59
N THR A 41 4.29 -14.26 10.82
CA THR A 41 4.65 -14.94 9.58
C THR A 41 5.19 -16.36 9.81
N ASP A 42 5.93 -16.60 10.90
CA ASP A 42 6.47 -17.92 11.25
C ASP A 42 5.34 -18.86 11.77
N ALA A 43 4.31 -18.33 12.40
CA ALA A 43 3.19 -19.11 12.92
C ALA A 43 2.10 -19.41 11.89
N CYS A 44 2.00 -18.60 10.83
CA CYS A 44 0.94 -18.71 9.83
C CYS A 44 1.39 -19.49 8.60
N THR A 45 0.47 -20.25 8.02
CA THR A 45 0.69 -20.88 6.71
C THR A 45 0.61 -19.83 5.60
N GLY A 46 1.23 -20.10 4.44
CA GLY A 46 1.19 -19.19 3.30
C GLY A 46 -0.24 -18.86 2.85
N ARG A 47 -1.19 -19.79 3.00
CA ARG A 47 -2.61 -19.54 2.70
C ARG A 47 -3.23 -18.54 3.67
N GLN A 48 -2.92 -18.63 4.95
CA GLN A 48 -3.40 -17.68 5.97
C GLN A 48 -2.81 -16.29 5.75
N LEU A 49 -1.52 -16.21 5.42
CA LEU A 49 -0.87 -14.95 5.08
C LEU A 49 -1.44 -14.32 3.81
N SER A 50 -1.78 -15.11 2.80
CA SER A 50 -2.44 -14.62 1.59
C SER A 50 -3.85 -14.10 1.87
N LEU A 51 -4.61 -14.74 2.76
CA LEU A 51 -5.91 -14.25 3.22
C LEU A 51 -5.77 -12.94 4.01
N LEU A 52 -4.76 -12.84 4.89
CA LEU A 52 -4.48 -11.61 5.61
C LEU A 52 -4.11 -10.48 4.65
N LEU A 53 -3.29 -10.75 3.65
CA LEU A 53 -2.96 -9.77 2.60
C LEU A 53 -4.21 -9.31 1.85
N LEU A 54 -5.10 -10.23 1.49
CA LEU A 54 -6.36 -9.89 0.83
C LEU A 54 -7.26 -9.01 1.72
N LEU A 55 -7.32 -9.32 3.03
CA LEU A 55 -8.06 -8.52 4.01
C LEU A 55 -7.51 -7.10 4.17
N ILE A 56 -6.22 -6.88 3.91
CA ILE A 56 -5.60 -5.56 3.91
C ILE A 56 -5.88 -4.83 2.59
N ILE A 57 -5.69 -5.52 1.44
CA ILE A 57 -5.85 -4.92 0.11
C ILE A 57 -7.32 -4.58 -0.18
N PHE A 58 -8.26 -5.38 0.29
CA PHE A 58 -9.68 -5.18 0.00
C PHE A 58 -10.18 -3.80 0.47
N PRO A 59 -10.09 -3.41 1.76
CA PRO A 59 -10.59 -2.12 2.22
C PRO A 59 -9.75 -0.93 1.73
N THR A 60 -8.44 -1.13 1.53
CA THR A 60 -7.53 -0.04 1.16
C THR A 60 -7.50 0.26 -0.33
N SER A 61 -7.70 -0.74 -1.18
CA SER A 61 -7.51 -0.63 -2.63
C SER A 61 -8.73 -1.03 -3.43
N ILE A 62 -9.34 -2.19 -3.13
CA ILE A 62 -10.44 -2.75 -3.93
C ILE A 62 -11.74 -2.01 -3.64
N ARG A 63 -12.08 -1.78 -2.38
CA ARG A 63 -13.31 -1.07 -1.99
C ARG A 63 -13.42 0.33 -2.60
N PRO A 64 -12.39 1.22 -2.53
CA PRO A 64 -12.46 2.52 -3.19
C PRO A 64 -12.70 2.44 -4.69
N LEU A 65 -12.08 1.43 -5.36
CA LEU A 65 -12.29 1.19 -6.77
C LEU A 65 -13.73 0.76 -7.07
N LEU A 66 -14.28 -0.17 -6.29
CA LEU A 66 -15.67 -0.62 -6.42
C LEU A 66 -16.66 0.52 -6.20
N ASN A 67 -16.44 1.37 -5.20
CA ASN A 67 -17.29 2.52 -4.90
C ASN A 67 -17.29 3.58 -6.02
N THR A 68 -16.28 3.58 -6.90
CA THR A 68 -16.26 4.47 -8.07
C THR A 68 -17.05 3.91 -9.25
N VAL A 69 -17.12 2.59 -9.37
CA VAL A 69 -17.75 1.90 -10.50
C VAL A 69 -19.20 1.51 -10.20
N LEU A 70 -19.48 1.17 -8.95
CA LEU A 70 -20.81 0.72 -8.53
C LEU A 70 -21.65 1.88 -8.01
N PRO A 71 -22.97 1.92 -8.29
CA PRO A 71 -23.87 2.94 -7.74
C PRO A 71 -24.19 2.73 -6.25
N VAL A 72 -23.59 1.72 -5.62
CA VAL A 72 -23.80 1.36 -4.21
C VAL A 72 -22.52 1.60 -3.44
N TYR A 73 -22.62 2.35 -2.33
CA TYR A 73 -21.48 2.61 -1.46
C TYR A 73 -21.26 1.44 -0.50
N ILE A 74 -20.11 0.80 -0.63
CA ILE A 74 -19.74 -0.35 0.20
C ILE A 74 -19.00 0.15 1.44
N TYR A 75 -19.65 0.03 2.60
CA TYR A 75 -19.09 0.41 3.92
C TYR A 75 -18.47 -0.77 4.69
N LEU A 76 -18.32 -1.92 4.04
CA LEU A 76 -17.76 -3.11 4.67
C LEU A 76 -16.27 -2.93 4.96
N PHE A 77 -15.90 -3.19 6.21
CA PHE A 77 -14.53 -3.19 6.75
C PHE A 77 -13.80 -1.84 6.64
N ASP A 78 -13.67 -1.16 7.78
CA ASP A 78 -12.65 -0.14 7.93
C ASP A 78 -11.27 -0.79 7.95
N PRO A 79 -10.25 -0.15 7.34
CA PRO A 79 -8.91 -0.70 7.33
C PRO A 79 -8.38 -0.79 8.77
N ILE A 80 -8.36 -1.99 9.33
CA ILE A 80 -7.81 -2.27 10.65
C ILE A 80 -6.28 -2.11 10.63
N LEU A 81 -5.68 -2.35 9.45
CA LEU A 81 -4.24 -2.27 9.21
C LEU A 81 -3.98 -1.34 8.02
N GLU A 82 -3.05 -0.43 8.18
CA GLU A 82 -2.68 0.49 7.10
C GLU A 82 -1.99 -0.22 5.94
N GLY A 83 -2.15 0.31 4.72
CA GLY A 83 -1.74 -0.30 3.46
C GLY A 83 -0.25 -0.61 3.34
N TYR A 84 0.65 0.08 4.05
CA TYR A 84 2.09 -0.23 4.04
C TYR A 84 2.42 -1.60 4.60
N LEU A 85 1.65 -2.08 5.58
CA LEU A 85 1.77 -3.45 6.08
C LEU A 85 1.45 -4.48 4.98
N GLY A 86 0.53 -4.14 4.08
CA GLY A 86 0.21 -4.97 2.91
C GLY A 86 1.40 -5.13 1.97
N PHE A 87 2.16 -4.06 1.69
CA PHE A 87 3.38 -4.14 0.88
C PHE A 87 4.45 -5.00 1.55
N PHE A 88 4.64 -4.85 2.87
CA PHE A 88 5.56 -5.68 3.63
C PHE A 88 5.19 -7.17 3.54
N LEU A 89 3.93 -7.50 3.79
CA LEU A 89 3.44 -8.88 3.77
C LEU A 89 3.49 -9.47 2.35
N MET A 90 3.18 -8.68 1.34
CA MET A 90 3.31 -9.08 -0.07
C MET A 90 4.76 -9.38 -0.43
N GLY A 91 5.70 -8.51 -0.04
CA GLY A 91 7.13 -8.75 -0.25
C GLY A 91 7.62 -10.01 0.46
N TYR A 92 7.18 -10.25 1.70
CA TYR A 92 7.48 -11.49 2.43
C TYR A 92 6.97 -12.73 1.70
N LEU A 93 5.70 -12.72 1.25
CA LEU A 93 5.11 -13.84 0.53
C LEU A 93 5.83 -14.14 -0.78
N LEU A 94 6.16 -13.11 -1.58
CA LEU A 94 6.85 -13.27 -2.85
C LEU A 94 8.30 -13.76 -2.65
N GLY A 95 8.98 -13.31 -1.60
CA GLY A 95 10.34 -13.74 -1.28
C GLY A 95 10.41 -15.15 -0.70
N HIS A 96 9.42 -15.52 0.13
CA HIS A 96 9.43 -16.83 0.80
C HIS A 96 8.83 -17.95 -0.06
N TYR A 97 7.74 -17.65 -0.78
CA TYR A 97 7.07 -18.58 -1.68
C TYR A 97 7.37 -18.23 -3.13
N SER A 98 8.60 -18.53 -3.61
CA SER A 98 9.03 -18.22 -4.98
C SER A 98 7.99 -18.66 -6.02
N PRO A 99 7.29 -17.74 -6.69
CA PRO A 99 6.23 -18.12 -7.63
C PRO A 99 6.80 -18.81 -8.85
N GLY A 100 6.10 -19.84 -9.35
CA GLY A 100 6.48 -20.55 -10.55
C GLY A 100 6.45 -19.64 -11.80
N ARG A 101 7.09 -20.08 -12.89
CA ARG A 101 7.30 -19.31 -14.12
C ARG A 101 6.01 -18.67 -14.67
N ARG A 102 4.89 -19.40 -14.64
CA ARG A 102 3.60 -18.90 -15.11
C ARG A 102 3.08 -17.76 -14.20
N MET A 103 3.20 -17.93 -12.89
CA MET A 103 2.76 -16.91 -11.92
C MET A 103 3.61 -15.64 -12.03
N ARG A 104 4.92 -15.77 -12.23
CA ARG A 104 5.79 -14.60 -12.48
C ARG A 104 5.35 -13.82 -13.71
N ALA A 105 5.05 -14.51 -14.81
CA ALA A 105 4.53 -13.86 -16.02
C ALA A 105 3.23 -13.09 -15.75
N VAL A 106 2.31 -13.68 -14.99
CA VAL A 106 1.06 -13.01 -14.60
C VAL A 106 1.33 -11.77 -13.75
N ILE A 107 2.25 -11.86 -12.80
CA ILE A 107 2.62 -10.73 -11.93
C ILE A 107 3.27 -9.60 -12.75
N TYR A 108 4.20 -9.91 -13.67
CA TYR A 108 4.79 -8.90 -14.56
C TYR A 108 3.76 -8.25 -15.48
N CYS A 109 2.87 -9.04 -16.09
CA CYS A 109 1.76 -8.49 -16.89
C CYS A 109 0.86 -7.60 -16.02
N GLY A 110 0.53 -8.03 -14.80
CA GLY A 110 -0.23 -7.25 -13.83
C GLY A 110 0.46 -5.93 -13.49
N GLY A 111 1.78 -5.93 -13.30
CA GLY A 111 2.58 -4.73 -13.04
C GLY A 111 2.52 -3.74 -14.21
N VAL A 112 2.69 -4.21 -15.44
CA VAL A 112 2.57 -3.37 -16.65
C VAL A 112 1.15 -2.78 -16.76
N ILE A 113 0.12 -3.60 -16.57
CA ILE A 113 -1.27 -3.14 -16.57
C ILE A 113 -1.50 -2.11 -15.47
N GLY A 114 -1.01 -2.37 -14.24
CA GLY A 114 -1.12 -1.43 -13.12
C GLY A 114 -0.43 -0.10 -13.39
N TYR A 115 0.75 -0.12 -14.00
CA TYR A 115 1.47 1.09 -14.39
C TYR A 115 0.70 1.90 -15.43
N LEU A 116 0.28 1.24 -16.53
CA LEU A 116 -0.49 1.90 -17.59
C LEU A 116 -1.80 2.47 -17.04
N TRP A 117 -2.48 1.74 -16.18
CA TRP A 117 -3.71 2.19 -15.52
C TRP A 117 -3.47 3.43 -14.66
N GLY A 118 -2.38 3.46 -13.86
CA GLY A 118 -2.00 4.63 -13.08
C GLY A 118 -1.72 5.86 -13.95
N VAL A 119 -0.97 5.69 -15.04
CA VAL A 119 -0.66 6.78 -16.00
C VAL A 119 -1.92 7.29 -16.69
N LEU A 120 -2.73 6.39 -17.25
CA LEU A 120 -3.97 6.76 -17.96
C LEU A 120 -5.00 7.37 -17.00
N GLY A 121 -5.11 6.83 -15.78
CA GLY A 121 -5.96 7.38 -14.73
C GLY A 121 -5.57 8.82 -14.39
N ASN A 122 -4.28 9.09 -14.19
CA ASN A 122 -3.78 10.43 -13.93
C ASN A 122 -4.00 11.40 -15.09
N LEU A 123 -3.80 10.96 -16.33
CA LEU A 123 -4.06 11.78 -17.52
C LEU A 123 -5.55 12.13 -17.64
N TRP A 124 -6.43 11.19 -17.32
CA TRP A 124 -7.88 11.43 -17.37
C TRP A 124 -8.36 12.38 -16.27
N THR A 125 -7.76 12.34 -15.08
CA THR A 125 -8.12 13.21 -13.95
C THR A 125 -7.51 14.59 -14.02
N SER A 126 -6.49 14.79 -14.81
CA SER A 126 -5.93 16.11 -15.12
C SER A 126 -6.92 16.98 -15.90
N SER A 127 -8.05 16.44 -16.34
CA SER A 127 -9.19 17.19 -16.89
C SER A 127 -9.88 17.98 -15.76
N PRO A 128 -10.39 19.23 -16.02
CA PRO A 128 -10.85 20.19 -14.99
C PRO A 128 -12.04 19.74 -14.13
N LYS A 129 -12.61 18.59 -14.37
CA LYS A 129 -13.57 17.94 -13.48
C LYS A 129 -12.81 17.15 -12.42
N GLN A 130 -12.50 17.82 -11.31
CA GLN A 130 -11.87 17.25 -10.11
C GLN A 130 -12.73 16.12 -9.50
N VAL A 131 -12.69 14.95 -10.07
CA VAL A 131 -13.15 13.74 -9.41
C VAL A 131 -11.92 13.12 -8.74
N PRO A 132 -11.88 13.01 -7.39
CA PRO A 132 -10.79 12.29 -6.74
C PRO A 132 -10.88 10.82 -7.14
N LEU A 133 -10.08 10.42 -8.13
CA LEU A 133 -10.04 9.03 -8.54
C LEU A 133 -9.18 8.22 -7.56
N PRO A 134 -9.57 6.97 -7.30
CA PRO A 134 -8.87 6.06 -6.38
C PRO A 134 -7.46 5.66 -6.85
N PHE A 135 -6.95 6.28 -7.93
CA PHE A 135 -5.67 5.93 -8.56
C PHE A 135 -4.47 6.64 -7.97
N ASN A 136 -4.67 7.73 -7.21
CA ASN A 136 -3.59 8.55 -6.63
C ASN A 136 -3.35 8.26 -5.14
N GLY A 137 -4.14 7.41 -4.51
CA GLY A 137 -3.89 6.99 -3.14
C GLY A 137 -2.65 6.09 -3.06
N GLY A 138 -1.76 6.31 -2.09
CA GLY A 138 -0.55 5.50 -1.90
C GLY A 138 -0.79 3.99 -1.73
N TYR A 139 -2.04 3.58 -1.53
CA TYR A 139 -2.48 2.19 -1.36
C TYR A 139 -3.40 1.70 -2.49
N SER A 140 -3.41 2.37 -3.64
CA SER A 140 -4.25 1.97 -4.77
C SER A 140 -3.75 0.65 -5.38
N LEU A 141 -4.66 -0.11 -5.99
CA LEU A 141 -4.39 -1.44 -6.52
C LEU A 141 -3.24 -1.46 -7.55
N ASN A 142 -3.12 -0.41 -8.36
CA ASN A 142 -2.04 -0.25 -9.31
C ASN A 142 -0.66 -0.23 -8.64
N HIS A 143 -0.52 0.41 -7.45
CA HIS A 143 0.74 0.41 -6.70
C HIS A 143 1.10 -0.98 -6.18
N TYR A 144 0.14 -1.76 -5.70
CA TYR A 144 0.38 -3.15 -5.31
C TYR A 144 0.83 -4.01 -6.49
N LEU A 145 0.20 -3.86 -7.66
CA LEU A 145 0.58 -4.60 -8.87
C LEU A 145 1.99 -4.23 -9.34
N CYS A 146 2.32 -2.94 -9.36
CA CYS A 146 3.66 -2.46 -9.71
C CYS A 146 4.71 -2.95 -8.69
N ALA A 147 4.43 -2.83 -7.40
CA ALA A 147 5.33 -3.28 -6.35
C ALA A 147 5.57 -4.79 -6.42
N ALA A 148 4.54 -5.61 -6.66
CA ALA A 148 4.69 -7.04 -6.83
C ALA A 148 5.61 -7.40 -8.01
N ALA A 149 5.49 -6.68 -9.13
CA ALA A 149 6.33 -6.89 -10.31
C ALA A 149 7.79 -6.47 -10.08
N LEU A 150 8.02 -5.41 -9.29
CA LEU A 150 9.38 -4.95 -8.95
C LEU A 150 10.06 -5.86 -7.92
N PHE A 151 9.31 -6.59 -7.11
CA PHE A 151 9.82 -7.48 -6.06
C PHE A 151 10.34 -8.82 -6.62
N LEU A 152 9.95 -9.20 -7.83
CA LEU A 152 10.28 -10.48 -8.49
C LEU A 152 11.44 -10.36 -9.47
#